data_15a6bb3f46c2eb2d962daaf9acd992d7
#
_entry.id   15a6bb3f46c2eb2d962daaf9acd992d7
#
_cell.length_a   1.000
_cell.length_b   1.000
_cell.length_c   1.000
_cell.angle_alpha   90.00
_cell.angle_beta   90.00
_cell.angle_gamma   90.00
#
_symmetry.space_group_name_H-M   'P 1'
#
loop_
_entity.id
_entity.type
_entity.pdbx_description
1 polymer ?
#
loop_
_entity_poly.entity_id
_entity_poly.type
_entity_poly.pdbx_seq_one_letter_code
_entity_poly.pdbx_strand_id
1 'polypeptide(L)'
;MNLIWFIAMGLDERFHWSHMPIAWQALGLALLVLSSAIIAWVFNENSFAAAVVRLQSERGHHVISSGPYAFVRHPMYSGAVLFMFGIALLLGSWWGVVTSPIFAILFGVRTRIEEKTLTTGLPDYADYAARVRYRLVPGMW
;
A
#
# COMPACT_ATOMS: atom_id res chain seq x y z
N MET A 1 7.28 3.72 14.19
CA MET A 1 8.21 3.57 13.04
C MET A 1 8.05 4.72 12.03
N ASN A 2 6.84 5.09 11.62
CA ASN A 2 6.64 6.16 10.63
C ASN A 2 7.15 7.54 11.09
N LEU A 3 6.97 7.90 12.36
CA LEU A 3 7.42 9.21 12.87
C LEU A 3 8.92 9.39 12.74
N ILE A 4 9.72 8.39 13.12
CA ILE A 4 11.20 8.44 13.00
C ILE A 4 11.60 8.59 11.53
N TRP A 5 10.93 7.93 10.63
CA TRP A 5 11.18 8.02 9.20
C TRP A 5 10.88 9.43 8.64
N PHE A 6 9.77 10.05 9.06
CA PHE A 6 9.45 11.44 8.71
C PHE A 6 10.46 12.42 9.30
N ILE A 7 10.88 12.22 10.55
CA ILE A 7 11.92 13.05 11.19
C ILE A 7 13.23 12.94 10.38
N ALA A 8 13.65 11.74 10.00
CA ALA A 8 14.86 11.54 9.21
C ALA A 8 14.82 12.28 7.87
N MET A 9 13.70 12.24 7.14
CA MET A 9 13.52 13.00 5.91
C MET A 9 13.52 14.52 6.15
N GLY A 10 12.90 14.98 7.24
CA GLY A 10 12.93 16.39 7.62
C GLY A 10 14.34 16.88 8.00
N LEU A 11 15.15 16.03 8.63
CA LEU A 11 16.55 16.34 8.92
C LEU A 11 17.41 16.33 7.64
N ASP A 12 17.16 15.40 6.72
CA ASP A 12 17.82 15.34 5.42
C ASP A 12 17.63 16.67 4.66
N GLU A 13 16.41 17.15 4.57
CA GLU A 13 16.09 18.43 3.93
C GLU A 13 16.71 19.61 4.69
N ARG A 14 16.60 19.65 6.03
CA ARG A 14 17.12 20.73 6.87
C ARG A 14 18.64 20.87 6.79
N PHE A 15 19.35 19.77 6.76
CA PHE A 15 20.82 19.75 6.76
C PHE A 15 21.42 19.55 5.37
N HIS A 16 20.58 19.47 4.33
CA HIS A 16 20.98 19.29 2.93
C HIS A 16 21.92 18.09 2.74
N TRP A 17 21.61 16.96 3.41
CA TRP A 17 22.40 15.73 3.27
C TRP A 17 22.28 15.13 1.87
N SER A 18 21.11 15.33 1.25
CA SER A 18 20.89 14.97 -0.15
C SER A 18 20.25 16.13 -0.94
N HIS A 19 20.47 16.13 -2.25
CA HIS A 19 19.85 17.10 -3.17
C HIS A 19 19.04 16.33 -4.20
N MET A 20 17.75 16.61 -4.27
CA MET A 20 16.86 16.00 -5.22
C MET A 20 16.36 17.00 -6.26
N PRO A 21 16.58 16.73 -7.56
CA PRO A 21 16.03 17.55 -8.63
C PRO A 21 14.50 17.66 -8.56
N ILE A 22 13.96 18.84 -8.89
CA ILE A 22 12.51 19.11 -8.84
C ILE A 22 11.67 18.12 -9.67
N ALA A 23 12.24 17.54 -10.72
CA ALA A 23 11.56 16.53 -11.54
C ALA A 23 11.18 15.29 -10.73
N TRP A 24 12.03 14.85 -9.78
CA TRP A 24 11.73 13.73 -8.89
C TRP A 24 10.68 14.09 -7.84
N GLN A 25 10.68 15.33 -7.35
CA GLN A 25 9.64 15.82 -6.45
C GLN A 25 8.28 15.90 -7.16
N ALA A 26 8.26 16.33 -8.41
CA ALA A 26 7.05 16.30 -9.25
C ALA A 26 6.54 14.88 -9.49
N LEU A 27 7.44 13.91 -9.72
CA LEU A 27 7.08 12.49 -9.79
C LEU A 27 6.49 12.03 -8.43
N GLY A 28 7.08 12.46 -7.32
CA GLY A 28 6.56 12.17 -5.98
C GLY A 28 5.12 12.64 -5.80
N LEU A 29 4.80 13.86 -6.23
CA LEU A 29 3.43 14.38 -6.22
C LEU A 29 2.49 13.52 -7.09
N ALA A 30 2.92 13.15 -8.29
CA ALA A 30 2.12 12.30 -9.19
C ALA A 30 1.83 10.93 -8.54
N LEU A 31 2.82 10.31 -7.89
CA LEU A 31 2.64 9.05 -7.16
C LEU A 31 1.69 9.19 -5.97
N LEU A 32 1.71 10.31 -5.27
CA LEU A 32 0.77 10.57 -4.16
C LEU A 32 -0.66 10.73 -4.66
N VAL A 33 -0.86 11.44 -5.77
CA VAL A 33 -2.18 11.56 -6.41
C VAL A 33 -2.69 10.19 -6.85
N LEU A 34 -1.85 9.39 -7.52
CA LEU A 34 -2.21 8.03 -7.93
C LEU A 34 -2.51 7.13 -6.72
N SER A 35 -1.69 7.18 -5.69
CA SER A 35 -1.92 6.45 -4.43
C SER A 35 -3.27 6.81 -3.81
N SER A 36 -3.55 8.10 -3.70
CA SER A 36 -4.81 8.60 -3.15
C SER A 36 -6.02 8.13 -3.96
N ALA A 37 -5.91 8.14 -5.30
CA ALA A 37 -6.96 7.64 -6.18
C ALA A 37 -7.21 6.14 -5.99
N ILE A 38 -6.14 5.33 -5.88
CA ILE A 38 -6.24 3.88 -5.62
C ILE A 38 -6.92 3.64 -4.25
N ILE A 39 -6.48 4.34 -3.21
CA ILE A 39 -7.02 4.19 -1.85
C ILE A 39 -8.50 4.61 -1.82
N ALA A 40 -8.86 5.73 -2.46
CA ALA A 40 -10.25 6.16 -2.57
C ALA A 40 -11.10 5.12 -3.30
N TRP A 41 -10.59 4.54 -4.39
CA TRP A 41 -11.28 3.47 -5.12
C TRP A 41 -11.50 2.23 -4.25
N VAL A 42 -10.48 1.83 -3.46
CA VAL A 42 -10.59 0.73 -2.48
C VAL A 42 -11.74 0.98 -1.50
N PHE A 43 -11.79 2.17 -0.88
CA PHE A 43 -12.84 2.48 0.11
C PHE A 43 -14.24 2.59 -0.50
N ASN A 44 -14.34 3.05 -1.74
CA ASN A 44 -15.62 3.09 -2.45
C ASN A 44 -16.14 1.69 -2.80
N GLU A 45 -15.24 0.76 -3.11
CA GLU A 45 -15.60 -0.60 -3.51
C GLU A 45 -15.82 -1.52 -2.31
N ASN A 46 -15.03 -1.37 -1.25
CA ASN A 46 -14.99 -2.31 -0.14
C ASN A 46 -15.33 -1.64 1.18
N SER A 47 -16.57 -1.81 1.64
CA SER A 47 -17.04 -1.31 2.92
C SER A 47 -16.41 -2.01 4.15
N PHE A 48 -15.72 -3.13 3.94
CA PHE A 48 -14.98 -3.87 4.98
C PHE A 48 -13.51 -3.47 5.03
N ALA A 49 -13.03 -2.60 4.12
CA ALA A 49 -11.65 -2.16 4.10
C ALA A 49 -11.30 -1.48 5.45
N ALA A 50 -10.30 -2.00 6.12
CA ALA A 50 -9.84 -1.49 7.40
C ALA A 50 -8.32 -1.63 7.53
N ALA A 51 -7.71 -0.72 8.30
CA ALA A 51 -6.27 -0.78 8.59
C ALA A 51 -5.89 -1.94 9.53
N VAL A 52 -6.87 -2.63 10.12
CA VAL A 52 -6.68 -3.75 11.04
C VAL A 52 -7.16 -5.04 10.38
N VAL A 53 -6.31 -6.08 10.43
CA VAL A 53 -6.66 -7.42 9.95
C VAL A 53 -7.66 -8.06 10.90
N ARG A 54 -8.94 -8.06 10.53
CA ARG A 54 -10.00 -8.74 11.27
C ARG A 54 -11.14 -9.16 10.35
N LEU A 55 -11.69 -10.32 10.62
CA LEU A 55 -12.97 -10.72 10.01
C LEU A 55 -14.10 -9.93 10.68
N GLN A 56 -14.95 -9.33 9.86
CA GLN A 56 -16.13 -8.58 10.31
C GLN A 56 -17.40 -9.42 10.11
N SER A 57 -17.39 -10.67 10.64
CA SER A 57 -18.50 -11.63 10.48
C SER A 57 -19.85 -11.07 10.93
N GLU A 58 -19.84 -10.24 11.98
CA GLU A 58 -21.05 -9.54 12.47
C GLU A 58 -21.67 -8.61 11.42
N ARG A 59 -20.90 -8.17 10.43
CA ARG A 59 -21.33 -7.30 9.32
C ARG A 59 -21.54 -8.08 8.01
N GLY A 60 -21.59 -9.42 8.06
CA GLY A 60 -21.75 -10.24 6.85
C GLY A 60 -20.54 -10.14 5.90
N HIS A 61 -19.31 -10.12 6.44
CA HIS A 61 -18.08 -9.99 5.64
C HIS A 61 -18.01 -11.08 4.58
N HIS A 62 -17.90 -10.66 3.33
CA HIS A 62 -17.76 -11.52 2.15
C HIS A 62 -16.60 -11.06 1.28
N VAL A 63 -16.19 -11.88 0.33
CA VAL A 63 -15.08 -11.56 -0.57
C VAL A 63 -15.51 -10.52 -1.59
N ILE A 64 -14.81 -9.38 -1.59
CA ILE A 64 -14.94 -8.37 -2.65
C ILE A 64 -13.94 -8.71 -3.75
N SER A 65 -14.43 -8.84 -4.98
CA SER A 65 -13.63 -9.22 -6.16
C SER A 65 -13.77 -8.24 -7.33
N SER A 66 -14.50 -7.15 -7.14
CA SER A 66 -14.74 -6.09 -8.12
C SER A 66 -13.79 -4.90 -7.94
N GLY A 67 -13.88 -3.93 -8.84
CA GLY A 67 -13.04 -2.72 -8.77
C GLY A 67 -11.54 -3.02 -8.75
N PRO A 68 -10.76 -2.42 -7.86
CA PRO A 68 -9.32 -2.64 -7.77
C PRO A 68 -8.96 -4.07 -7.35
N TYR A 69 -9.88 -4.78 -6.69
CA TYR A 69 -9.72 -6.18 -6.27
C TYR A 69 -9.78 -7.20 -7.44
N ALA A 70 -10.21 -6.77 -8.62
CA ALA A 70 -10.14 -7.58 -9.83
C ALA A 70 -8.69 -7.70 -10.38
N PHE A 71 -7.81 -6.78 -10.02
CA PHE A 71 -6.43 -6.72 -10.53
C PHE A 71 -5.41 -7.30 -9.54
N VAL A 72 -5.56 -6.94 -8.25
CA VAL A 72 -4.70 -7.40 -7.16
C VAL A 72 -5.52 -7.66 -5.91
N ARG A 73 -5.07 -8.60 -5.07
CA ARG A 73 -5.82 -8.98 -3.87
C ARG A 73 -5.77 -7.94 -2.74
N HIS A 74 -4.70 -7.12 -2.70
CA HIS A 74 -4.49 -6.14 -1.64
C HIS A 74 -4.20 -4.74 -2.20
N PRO A 75 -5.15 -4.15 -2.94
CA PRO A 75 -4.93 -2.86 -3.61
C PRO A 75 -4.69 -1.70 -2.64
N MET A 76 -5.20 -1.79 -1.41
CA MET A 76 -4.91 -0.80 -0.36
C MET A 76 -3.42 -0.77 -0.01
N TYR A 77 -2.77 -1.93 0.07
CA TYR A 77 -1.32 -1.99 0.34
C TYR A 77 -0.50 -1.56 -0.87
N SER A 78 -0.98 -1.81 -2.09
CA SER A 78 -0.37 -1.26 -3.31
C SER A 78 -0.37 0.28 -3.27
N GLY A 79 -1.50 0.89 -2.92
CA GLY A 79 -1.61 2.32 -2.70
C GLY A 79 -0.67 2.80 -1.59
N ALA A 80 -0.61 2.10 -0.45
CA ALA A 80 0.26 2.47 0.66
C ALA A 80 1.76 2.42 0.29
N VAL A 81 2.19 1.44 -0.49
CA VAL A 81 3.58 1.37 -1.01
C VAL A 81 3.86 2.57 -1.91
N LEU A 82 2.97 2.87 -2.86
CA LEU A 82 3.11 4.06 -3.71
C LEU A 82 3.16 5.35 -2.90
N PHE A 83 2.36 5.45 -1.83
CA PHE A 83 2.36 6.59 -0.92
C PHE A 83 3.74 6.77 -0.26
N MET A 84 4.35 5.69 0.24
CA MET A 84 5.67 5.76 0.90
C MET A 84 6.75 6.27 -0.06
N PHE A 85 6.79 5.75 -1.29
CA PHE A 85 7.71 6.26 -2.31
C PHE A 85 7.38 7.70 -2.72
N GLY A 86 6.12 8.01 -2.94
CA GLY A 86 5.65 9.32 -3.34
C GLY A 86 6.01 10.42 -2.34
N ILE A 87 5.78 10.17 -1.04
CA ILE A 87 6.08 11.16 0.01
C ILE A 87 7.58 11.37 0.16
N ALA A 88 8.42 10.32 0.04
CA ALA A 88 9.86 10.44 0.13
C ALA A 88 10.43 11.28 -1.03
N LEU A 89 9.93 11.05 -2.24
CA LEU A 89 10.30 11.84 -3.42
C LEU A 89 9.81 13.30 -3.29
N LEU A 90 8.56 13.51 -2.87
CA LEU A 90 8.00 14.86 -2.72
C LEU A 90 8.76 15.69 -1.69
N LEU A 91 9.17 15.07 -0.57
CA LEU A 91 9.98 15.73 0.47
C LEU A 91 11.46 15.88 0.08
N GLY A 92 11.87 15.46 -1.12
CA GLY A 92 13.22 15.66 -1.62
C GLY A 92 14.29 14.78 -0.97
N SER A 93 13.92 13.71 -0.23
CA SER A 93 14.86 12.91 0.54
C SER A 93 15.22 11.61 -0.15
N TRP A 94 16.48 11.48 -0.60
CA TRP A 94 17.01 10.20 -1.08
C TRP A 94 17.09 9.15 0.02
N TRP A 95 17.34 9.54 1.26
CA TRP A 95 17.30 8.62 2.41
C TRP A 95 15.90 8.03 2.61
N GLY A 96 14.88 8.88 2.44
CA GLY A 96 13.49 8.41 2.44
C GLY A 96 13.21 7.39 1.33
N VAL A 97 13.67 7.65 0.10
CA VAL A 97 13.50 6.75 -1.05
C VAL A 97 14.20 5.40 -0.83
N VAL A 98 15.47 5.42 -0.40
CA VAL A 98 16.27 4.20 -0.18
C VAL A 98 15.69 3.32 0.94
N THR A 99 15.05 3.93 1.93
CA THR A 99 14.41 3.19 3.03
C THR A 99 12.96 2.79 2.78
N SER A 100 12.30 3.37 1.77
CA SER A 100 10.91 3.03 1.39
C SER A 100 10.67 1.53 1.11
N PRO A 101 11.60 0.75 0.51
CA PRO A 101 11.41 -0.70 0.32
C PRO A 101 11.14 -1.47 1.62
N ILE A 102 11.57 -0.97 2.77
CA ILE A 102 11.27 -1.58 4.08
C ILE A 102 9.76 -1.65 4.28
N PHE A 103 9.02 -0.60 3.92
CA PHE A 103 7.56 -0.58 4.02
C PHE A 103 6.92 -1.57 3.04
N ALA A 104 7.46 -1.70 1.82
CA ALA A 104 6.97 -2.69 0.86
C ALA A 104 7.14 -4.12 1.40
N ILE A 105 8.28 -4.43 2.04
CA ILE A 105 8.53 -5.72 2.69
C ILE A 105 7.54 -5.94 3.84
N LEU A 106 7.33 -4.93 4.70
CA LEU A 106 6.39 -5.02 5.82
C LEU A 106 4.95 -5.25 5.35
N PHE A 107 4.51 -4.54 4.31
CA PHE A 107 3.19 -4.78 3.71
C PHE A 107 3.12 -6.15 3.04
N GLY A 108 4.20 -6.63 2.44
CA GLY A 108 4.28 -7.99 1.90
C GLY A 108 4.14 -9.07 2.98
N VAL A 109 4.80 -8.92 4.12
CA VAL A 109 4.63 -9.81 5.28
C VAL A 109 3.19 -9.76 5.80
N ARG A 110 2.66 -8.55 5.97
CA ARG A 110 1.28 -8.33 6.44
C ARG A 110 0.26 -8.99 5.51
N THR A 111 0.44 -8.85 4.20
CA THR A 111 -0.39 -9.50 3.18
C THR A 111 -0.47 -11.02 3.39
N ARG A 112 0.66 -11.68 3.65
CA ARG A 112 0.68 -13.13 3.89
C ARG A 112 -0.07 -13.53 5.16
N ILE A 113 0.05 -12.75 6.22
CA ILE A 113 -0.66 -12.99 7.49
C ILE A 113 -2.17 -12.82 7.28
N GLU A 114 -2.57 -11.76 6.58
CA GLU A 114 -3.97 -11.47 6.27
C GLU A 114 -4.59 -12.55 5.40
N GLU A 115 -3.91 -12.98 4.32
CA GLU A 115 -4.40 -14.05 3.46
C GLU A 115 -4.63 -15.36 4.21
N LYS A 116 -3.77 -15.69 5.17
CA LYS A 116 -3.98 -16.86 6.02
C LYS A 116 -5.28 -16.76 6.83
N THR A 117 -5.56 -15.59 7.39
CA THR A 117 -6.80 -15.33 8.13
C THR A 117 -8.03 -15.36 7.21
N LEU A 118 -7.93 -14.74 6.03
CA LEU A 118 -9.03 -14.70 5.05
C LEU A 118 -9.35 -16.09 4.48
N THR A 119 -8.34 -16.89 4.19
CA THR A 119 -8.51 -18.26 3.67
C THR A 119 -9.20 -19.18 4.67
N THR A 120 -8.94 -18.99 5.97
CA THR A 120 -9.59 -19.81 7.02
C THR A 120 -10.97 -19.28 7.41
N GLY A 121 -11.23 -17.99 7.21
CA GLY A 121 -12.44 -17.34 7.72
C GLY A 121 -13.49 -16.98 6.66
N LEU A 122 -13.13 -17.00 5.37
CA LEU A 122 -14.05 -16.71 4.26
C LEU A 122 -14.06 -17.89 3.26
N PRO A 123 -15.17 -18.61 3.12
CA PRO A 123 -15.25 -19.82 2.27
C PRO A 123 -14.82 -19.59 0.82
N ASP A 124 -15.21 -18.44 0.23
CA ASP A 124 -14.98 -18.14 -1.20
C ASP A 124 -13.60 -17.50 -1.47
N TYR A 125 -12.78 -17.29 -0.43
CA TYR A 125 -11.49 -16.60 -0.61
C TYR A 125 -10.49 -17.41 -1.42
N ALA A 126 -10.48 -18.73 -1.27
CA ALA A 126 -9.59 -19.61 -2.01
C ALA A 126 -9.84 -19.53 -3.53
N ASP A 127 -11.11 -19.53 -3.94
CA ASP A 127 -11.51 -19.42 -5.35
C ASP A 127 -11.19 -18.02 -5.91
N TYR A 128 -11.39 -16.99 -5.12
CA TYR A 128 -10.97 -15.63 -5.48
C TYR A 128 -9.45 -15.56 -5.67
N ALA A 129 -8.66 -16.08 -4.74
CA ALA A 129 -7.20 -16.09 -4.82
C ALA A 129 -6.65 -16.89 -6.01
N ALA A 130 -7.37 -17.92 -6.45
CA ALA A 130 -7.03 -18.68 -7.66
C ALA A 130 -7.25 -17.86 -8.94
N ARG A 131 -8.28 -17.03 -8.99
CA ARG A 131 -8.58 -16.13 -10.12
C ARG A 131 -7.67 -14.91 -10.16
N VAL A 132 -7.52 -14.22 -9.03
CA VAL A 132 -6.70 -13.00 -8.91
C VAL A 132 -5.33 -13.39 -8.34
N ARG A 133 -4.37 -13.67 -9.20
CA ARG A 133 -3.08 -14.25 -8.82
C ARG A 133 -2.15 -13.27 -8.10
N TYR A 134 -2.25 -11.99 -8.44
CA TYR A 134 -1.33 -10.96 -7.93
C TYR A 134 -1.78 -10.41 -6.58
N ARG A 135 -0.84 -10.22 -5.66
CA ARG A 135 -1.11 -9.67 -4.32
C ARG A 135 -1.09 -8.15 -4.30
N LEU A 136 0.01 -7.56 -4.73
CA LEU A 136 0.25 -6.11 -4.66
C LEU A 136 0.47 -5.49 -6.04
N VAL A 137 1.26 -6.12 -6.90
CA VAL A 137 1.68 -5.55 -8.18
C VAL A 137 1.31 -6.52 -9.30
N PRO A 138 0.47 -6.09 -10.27
CA PRO A 138 0.15 -6.93 -11.42
C PRO A 138 1.43 -7.36 -12.16
N GLY A 139 1.53 -8.65 -12.45
CA GLY A 139 2.68 -9.22 -13.16
C GLY A 139 3.90 -9.56 -12.30
N MET A 140 3.96 -9.14 -11.03
CA MET A 140 5.12 -9.41 -10.17
C MET A 140 4.82 -10.38 -9.03
N TRP A 141 3.87 -10.08 -8.18
CA TRP A 141 3.62 -10.87 -6.96
C TRP A 141 2.22 -10.64 -6.40
#